data_0f99e148563e9e0ef81e33116aea0a9c
#
_entry.id   0f99e148563e9e0ef81e33116aea0a9c
#
_cell.length_a   1.000
_cell.length_b   1.000
_cell.length_c   1.000
_cell.angle_alpha   90.00
_cell.angle_beta   90.00
_cell.angle_gamma   90.00
#
_symmetry.space_group_name_H-M   'P 1'
#
loop_
_entity.id
_entity.type
_entity.pdbx_description
1 polymer ?
#
loop_
_entity_poly.entity_id
_entity_poly.type
_entity_poly.pdbx_seq_one_letter_code
_entity_poly.pdbx_strand_id
1 'polypeptide(L)'
;PDLLMSWWYGDNVWMQTRCPWKESAEWQKLHGLMDEALAAEGDEQQKKWNECFDIIADNAVLYPVVHVKTVSASWDDPSTAPNGEALDGFKGIGTTSMSFRGVATVKA
;
A
#
# COMPACT_ATOMS: atom_id res chain seq x y z
N PRO A 1 1.58 -8.58 -0.07
CA PRO A 1 2.89 -8.07 -0.52
C PRO A 1 2.97 -7.80 -2.01
N ASP A 2 2.39 -8.68 -2.82
CA ASP A 2 2.41 -8.63 -4.28
C ASP A 2 2.20 -7.23 -4.89
N LEU A 3 1.10 -6.57 -4.57
CA LEU A 3 0.79 -5.24 -5.11
C LEU A 3 1.89 -4.21 -4.82
N LEU A 4 2.43 -4.20 -3.60
CA LEU A 4 3.49 -3.27 -3.21
C LEU A 4 4.81 -3.64 -3.89
N MET A 5 5.14 -4.92 -3.92
CA MET A 5 6.36 -5.40 -4.54
C MET A 5 6.37 -5.11 -6.05
N SER A 6 5.30 -5.46 -6.76
CA SER A 6 5.18 -5.21 -8.19
C SER A 6 5.19 -3.71 -8.52
N TRP A 7 4.58 -2.89 -7.68
CA TRP A 7 4.55 -1.45 -7.92
C TRP A 7 5.87 -0.75 -7.61
N TRP A 8 6.57 -1.14 -6.55
CA TRP A 8 7.82 -0.49 -6.15
C TRP A 8 9.05 -1.07 -6.85
N TYR A 9 9.05 -2.37 -7.11
CA TYR A 9 10.23 -3.10 -7.58
C TYR A 9 10.02 -3.80 -8.94
N GLY A 10 8.89 -3.57 -9.62
CA GLY A 10 8.61 -4.10 -10.96
C GLY A 10 9.42 -3.39 -12.05
N ASP A 11 9.33 -3.90 -13.29
CA ASP A 11 10.18 -3.51 -14.40
C ASP A 11 10.06 -2.05 -14.86
N ASN A 12 8.87 -1.47 -14.81
CA ASN A 12 8.57 -0.18 -15.41
C ASN A 12 8.03 0.85 -14.42
N VAL A 13 8.46 0.77 -13.17
CA VAL A 13 7.99 1.67 -12.13
C VAL A 13 8.96 2.82 -11.88
N TRP A 14 8.49 3.86 -11.24
CA TRP A 14 9.27 5.06 -10.97
C TRP A 14 10.58 4.81 -10.19
N MET A 15 10.65 3.74 -9.39
CA MET A 15 11.88 3.35 -8.69
C MET A 15 13.02 3.08 -9.65
N GLN A 16 12.75 2.46 -10.79
CA GLN A 16 13.77 2.14 -11.79
C GLN A 16 14.37 3.39 -12.44
N THR A 17 13.62 4.48 -12.49
CA THR A 17 14.11 5.76 -13.03
C THR A 17 14.85 6.61 -12.01
N ARG A 18 14.62 6.39 -10.72
CA ARG A 18 15.21 7.18 -9.63
C ARG A 18 16.38 6.49 -8.93
N CYS A 19 16.34 5.16 -8.91
CA CYS A 19 17.40 4.35 -8.32
C CYS A 19 17.84 3.31 -9.36
N PRO A 20 18.99 3.48 -10.02
CA PRO A 20 19.47 2.57 -11.06
C PRO A 20 20.00 1.26 -10.46
N TRP A 21 19.16 0.53 -9.77
CA TRP A 21 19.46 -0.76 -9.15
C TRP A 21 19.18 -1.93 -10.07
N LYS A 22 18.44 -1.68 -11.16
CA LYS A 22 17.95 -2.66 -12.13
C LYS A 22 19.01 -3.59 -12.72
N GLU A 23 20.25 -3.09 -12.88
CA GLU A 23 21.34 -3.86 -13.46
C GLU A 23 22.09 -4.72 -12.42
N SER A 24 21.72 -4.63 -11.15
CA SER A 24 22.41 -5.40 -10.09
C SER A 24 21.99 -6.87 -10.05
N ALA A 25 22.88 -7.71 -9.57
CA ALA A 25 22.60 -9.14 -9.35
C ALA A 25 21.50 -9.34 -8.29
N GLU A 26 21.48 -8.48 -7.29
CA GLU A 26 20.49 -8.47 -6.21
C GLU A 26 19.09 -8.16 -6.73
N TRP A 27 18.95 -7.22 -7.67
CA TRP A 27 17.68 -6.92 -8.32
C TRP A 27 17.18 -8.11 -9.16
N GLN A 28 18.07 -8.75 -9.92
CA GLN A 28 17.73 -9.95 -10.69
C GLN A 28 17.25 -11.09 -9.78
N LYS A 29 17.94 -11.28 -8.65
CA LYS A 29 17.55 -12.27 -7.64
C LYS A 29 16.18 -11.93 -7.02
N LEU A 30 15.93 -10.66 -6.69
CA LEU A 30 14.65 -10.19 -6.17
C LEU A 30 13.51 -10.52 -7.13
N HIS A 31 13.67 -10.22 -8.43
CA HIS A 31 12.65 -10.53 -9.44
C HIS A 31 12.35 -12.03 -9.53
N GLY A 32 13.38 -12.87 -9.57
CA GLY A 32 13.18 -14.32 -9.56
C GLY A 32 12.39 -14.80 -8.33
N LEU A 33 12.72 -14.28 -7.15
CA LEU A 33 12.00 -14.62 -5.91
C LEU A 33 10.55 -14.08 -5.90
N MET A 34 10.28 -12.93 -6.50
CA MET A 34 8.92 -12.40 -6.65
C MET A 34 8.07 -13.34 -7.51
N ASP A 35 8.59 -13.81 -8.64
CA ASP A 35 7.89 -14.76 -9.51
C ASP A 35 7.63 -16.08 -8.79
N GLU A 36 8.60 -16.60 -8.04
CA GLU A 36 8.45 -17.78 -7.23
C GLU A 36 7.42 -17.60 -6.10
N ALA A 37 7.40 -16.42 -5.44
CA ALA A 37 6.42 -16.10 -4.41
C ALA A 37 5.00 -16.03 -4.97
N LEU A 38 4.83 -15.51 -6.19
CA LEU A 38 3.54 -15.47 -6.87
C LEU A 38 3.03 -16.87 -7.26
N ALA A 39 3.94 -17.79 -7.56
CA ALA A 39 3.60 -19.17 -7.91
C ALA A 39 3.38 -20.08 -6.68
N ALA A 40 3.85 -19.69 -5.50
CA ALA A 40 3.74 -20.44 -4.26
C ALA A 40 2.46 -20.09 -3.48
N GLU A 41 2.07 -20.95 -2.54
CA GLU A 41 0.91 -20.74 -1.65
C GLU A 41 1.28 -20.97 -0.18
N GLY A 42 0.46 -20.41 0.73
CA GLY A 42 0.58 -20.63 2.17
C GLY A 42 1.92 -20.19 2.75
N ASP A 43 2.49 -21.02 3.61
CA ASP A 43 3.74 -20.71 4.35
C ASP A 43 4.95 -20.57 3.41
N GLU A 44 4.97 -21.31 2.33
CA GLU A 44 6.05 -21.21 1.34
C GLU A 44 6.03 -19.85 0.63
N GLN A 45 4.86 -19.38 0.24
CA GLN A 45 4.69 -18.04 -0.30
C GLN A 45 5.19 -16.96 0.67
N GLN A 46 4.79 -17.07 1.94
CA GLN A 46 5.21 -16.11 2.96
C GLN A 46 6.74 -16.12 3.16
N LYS A 47 7.35 -17.30 3.15
CA LYS A 47 8.80 -17.42 3.25
C LYS A 47 9.51 -16.71 2.11
N LYS A 48 9.06 -16.89 0.86
CA LYS A 48 9.64 -16.22 -0.30
C LYS A 48 9.47 -14.72 -0.26
N TRP A 49 8.33 -14.21 0.20
CA TRP A 49 8.16 -12.77 0.42
C TRP A 49 9.12 -12.22 1.48
N ASN A 50 9.37 -12.96 2.54
CA ASN A 50 10.35 -12.54 3.56
C ASN A 50 11.76 -12.46 2.95
N GLU A 51 12.17 -13.43 2.14
CA GLU A 51 13.46 -13.40 1.42
C GLU A 51 13.55 -12.18 0.47
N CYS A 52 12.45 -11.77 -0.17
CA CYS A 52 12.41 -10.53 -0.96
C CYS A 52 12.65 -9.28 -0.07
N PHE A 53 12.02 -9.22 1.10
CA PHE A 53 12.20 -8.10 2.04
C PHE A 53 13.63 -8.04 2.58
N ASP A 54 14.26 -9.19 2.85
CA ASP A 54 15.66 -9.25 3.30
C ASP A 54 16.60 -8.66 2.24
N ILE A 55 16.43 -8.99 0.95
CA ILE A 55 17.22 -8.40 -0.14
C ILE A 55 17.05 -6.88 -0.19
N ILE A 56 15.83 -6.38 -0.06
CA ILE A 56 15.54 -4.93 -0.08
C ILE A 56 16.20 -4.25 1.12
N ALA A 57 16.10 -4.84 2.31
CA ALA A 57 16.67 -4.30 3.53
C ALA A 57 18.20 -4.29 3.49
N ASP A 58 18.82 -5.39 3.07
CA ASP A 58 20.28 -5.53 3.00
C ASP A 58 20.91 -4.55 2.01
N ASN A 59 20.21 -4.24 0.92
CA ASN A 59 20.68 -3.29 -0.09
C ASN A 59 20.32 -1.83 0.22
N ALA A 60 19.52 -1.60 1.26
CA ALA A 60 19.08 -0.27 1.70
C ALA A 60 18.57 0.62 0.54
N VAL A 61 17.86 0.02 -0.42
CA VAL A 61 17.33 0.71 -1.60
C VAL A 61 16.33 1.79 -1.24
N LEU A 62 15.59 1.55 -0.16
CA LEU A 62 14.66 2.49 0.47
C LEU A 62 14.88 2.47 1.98
N TYR A 63 14.96 3.66 2.56
CA TYR A 63 14.98 3.81 4.02
C TYR A 63 13.62 4.34 4.49
N PRO A 64 12.77 3.51 5.08
CA PRO A 64 11.48 3.95 5.61
C PRO A 64 11.69 4.80 6.86
N VAL A 65 11.34 6.08 6.79
CA VAL A 65 11.50 7.04 7.90
C VAL A 65 10.26 7.07 8.78
N VAL A 66 9.08 7.00 8.15
CA VAL A 66 7.81 7.16 8.86
C VAL A 66 6.69 6.44 8.13
N HIS A 67 5.78 5.87 8.91
CA HIS A 67 4.50 5.38 8.41
C HIS A 67 3.44 6.45 8.70
N VAL A 68 2.98 7.13 7.66
CA VAL A 68 1.95 8.15 7.77
C VAL A 68 0.59 7.49 7.93
N LYS A 69 -0.14 7.89 8.99
CA LYS A 69 -1.55 7.52 9.13
C LYS A 69 -2.42 8.52 8.40
N THR A 70 -3.30 8.05 7.54
CA THR A 70 -4.37 8.88 7.00
C THR A 70 -5.44 9.03 8.07
N VAL A 71 -5.73 10.27 8.46
CA VAL A 71 -6.79 10.61 9.39
C VAL A 71 -7.88 11.33 8.62
N SER A 72 -9.12 10.89 8.77
CA SER A 72 -10.31 11.54 8.23
C SER A 72 -11.29 11.83 9.36
N ALA A 73 -12.02 12.92 9.26
CA ALA A 73 -13.08 13.27 10.18
C ALA A 73 -14.33 13.64 9.39
N SER A 74 -15.49 13.25 9.90
CA SER A 74 -16.79 13.60 9.37
C SER A 74 -17.76 13.79 10.53
N TRP A 75 -18.82 14.54 10.31
CA TRP A 75 -19.94 14.59 11.24
C TRP A 75 -20.83 13.40 11.01
N ASP A 76 -21.18 12.69 12.07
CA ASP A 76 -22.07 11.53 12.07
C ASP A 76 -23.46 11.87 12.66
N ASP A 77 -23.58 13.00 13.36
CA ASP A 77 -24.82 13.53 13.92
C ASP A 77 -25.13 14.91 13.33
N PRO A 78 -26.22 15.05 12.56
CA PRO A 78 -26.60 16.29 11.95
C PRO A 78 -26.95 17.40 12.96
N SER A 79 -27.36 17.05 14.19
CA SER A 79 -27.67 18.04 15.23
C SER A 79 -26.45 18.77 15.76
N THR A 80 -25.26 18.17 15.61
CA THR A 80 -23.96 18.74 16.02
C THR A 80 -23.17 19.32 14.86
N ALA A 81 -23.56 19.00 13.62
CA ALA A 81 -22.88 19.50 12.42
C ALA A 81 -23.15 20.99 12.18
N PRO A 82 -22.14 21.80 11.83
CA PRO A 82 -22.31 23.26 11.63
C PRO A 82 -23.34 23.66 10.59
N ASN A 83 -23.58 22.79 9.58
CA ASN A 83 -24.55 23.02 8.50
C ASN A 83 -25.83 22.18 8.66
N GLY A 84 -26.00 21.48 9.77
CA GLY A 84 -27.10 20.57 10.00
C GLY A 84 -27.11 19.31 9.11
N GLU A 85 -25.98 18.97 8.53
CA GLU A 85 -25.83 17.77 7.67
C GLU A 85 -24.69 16.88 8.15
N ALA A 86 -24.89 15.59 8.16
CA ALA A 86 -23.91 14.58 8.52
C ALA A 86 -23.83 13.46 7.50
N LEU A 87 -22.79 12.66 7.56
CA LEU A 87 -22.57 11.49 6.68
C LEU A 87 -22.85 10.20 7.46
N ASP A 88 -23.99 9.58 7.21
CA ASP A 88 -24.29 8.26 7.74
C ASP A 88 -23.57 7.18 6.91
N GLY A 89 -23.02 6.19 7.59
CA GLY A 89 -22.31 5.06 6.98
C GLY A 89 -20.90 5.38 6.46
N PHE A 90 -20.34 6.58 6.72
CA PHE A 90 -18.98 6.91 6.31
C PHE A 90 -17.95 6.24 7.24
N LYS A 91 -17.09 5.40 6.65
CA LYS A 91 -16.05 4.64 7.37
C LYS A 91 -14.63 5.20 7.19
N GLY A 92 -14.52 6.42 6.69
CA GLY A 92 -13.23 7.05 6.45
C GLY A 92 -12.70 6.87 5.02
N ILE A 93 -11.48 7.31 4.83
CA ILE A 93 -10.78 7.32 3.54
C ILE A 93 -9.73 6.21 3.55
N GLY A 94 -9.72 5.35 2.53
CA GLY A 94 -8.64 4.40 2.31
C GLY A 94 -7.34 5.10 1.89
N THR A 95 -6.24 4.37 1.86
CA THR A 95 -4.91 4.91 1.55
C THR A 95 -4.79 5.49 0.14
N THR A 96 -5.55 4.97 -0.82
CA THR A 96 -5.47 5.36 -2.24
C THR A 96 -6.81 5.69 -2.85
N SER A 97 -7.91 5.40 -2.17
CA SER A 97 -9.25 5.61 -2.71
C SER A 97 -10.25 5.92 -1.61
N MET A 98 -11.27 6.68 -1.98
CA MET A 98 -12.43 6.98 -1.15
C MET A 98 -13.64 6.30 -1.77
N SER A 99 -14.40 5.57 -0.96
CA SER A 99 -15.64 4.97 -1.41
C SER A 99 -16.82 5.57 -0.64
N PHE A 100 -17.76 6.10 -1.38
CA PHE A 100 -19.05 6.60 -0.85
C PHE A 100 -20.19 5.58 -1.00
N ARG A 101 -19.86 4.33 -1.33
CA ARG A 101 -20.88 3.30 -1.43
C ARG A 101 -21.51 3.03 -0.05
N GLY A 102 -22.80 3.19 0.03
CA GLY A 102 -23.56 3.02 1.28
C GLY A 102 -23.46 4.23 2.25
N VAL A 103 -22.91 5.35 1.78
CA VAL A 103 -22.92 6.61 2.54
C VAL A 103 -24.13 7.44 2.13
N ALA A 104 -24.85 7.98 3.09
CA ALA A 104 -25.98 8.87 2.89
C ALA A 104 -25.73 10.20 3.60
N THR A 105 -26.19 11.30 3.02
CA THR A 105 -26.29 12.59 3.71
C THR A 105 -27.59 12.58 4.50
N VAL A 106 -27.48 12.79 5.80
CA VAL A 106 -28.63 12.96 6.72
C VAL A 106 -28.70 14.40 7.22
N LYS A 107 -29.90 14.90 7.40
CA LYS A 107 -30.17 16.26 7.88
C LYS A 107 -30.88 16.21 9.24
N ALA A 108 -30.65 17.25 10.04
CA ALA A 108 -31.37 17.46 11.29
C ALA A 108 -32.85 17.77 11.04
#